data_07a647c8fe5929f36e7fa3dee01c929d
#
_entry.id   07a647c8fe5929f36e7fa3dee01c929d
#
_cell.length_a   1.000
_cell.length_b   1.000
_cell.length_c   1.000
_cell.angle_alpha   90.00
_cell.angle_beta   90.00
_cell.angle_gamma   90.00
#
_symmetry.space_group_name_H-M   'P 1'
#
loop_
_entity.id
_entity.type
_entity.pdbx_description
1 polymer ?
#
loop_
_entity_poly.entity_id
_entity_poly.type
_entity_poly.pdbx_seq_one_letter_code
_entity_poly.pdbx_strand_id
1 'polypeptide(L)'
;MSINKVIILFLTVLLQTAPKIQAESKKLNVVLIMADDVGYECFSAYGSKEFSTPRLDALAAKGMRFDHCHSTPLCTPSRVNLMTGKSNVFNYVDFGIFPKGEPTFANYFKTRGYATAV
;
A
#
# COMPACT_ATOMS: atom_id res chain seq x y z
N MET A 1 -4.21 48.17 32.53
CA MET A 1 -3.98 46.81 31.98
C MET A 1 -2.52 46.79 31.53
N SER A 2 -1.70 45.87 32.04
CA SER A 2 -0.26 45.85 31.73
C SER A 2 -0.03 45.53 30.25
N ILE A 3 0.90 46.24 29.59
CA ILE A 3 1.28 46.10 28.19
C ILE A 3 1.54 44.60 27.82
N ASN A 4 2.14 43.86 28.77
CA ASN A 4 2.40 42.43 28.57
C ASN A 4 1.12 41.57 28.37
N LYS A 5 0.01 41.93 29.04
CA LYS A 5 -1.26 41.23 28.89
C LYS A 5 -1.92 41.51 27.54
N VAL A 6 -1.74 42.71 27.00
CA VAL A 6 -2.24 43.09 25.68
C VAL A 6 -1.46 42.37 24.58
N ILE A 7 -0.13 42.30 24.71
CA ILE A 7 0.73 41.59 23.74
C ILE A 7 0.41 40.09 23.71
N ILE A 8 0.24 39.48 24.90
CA ILE A 8 -0.11 38.04 24.96
C ILE A 8 -1.48 37.81 24.34
N LEU A 9 -2.47 38.67 24.57
CA LEU A 9 -3.80 38.54 23.97
C LEU A 9 -3.75 38.70 22.45
N PHE A 10 -2.95 39.63 21.93
CA PHE A 10 -2.75 39.78 20.47
C PHE A 10 -2.06 38.57 19.82
N LEU A 11 -1.04 38.00 20.48
CA LEU A 11 -0.36 36.82 20.00
C LEU A 11 -1.28 35.59 19.96
N THR A 12 -2.14 35.41 20.96
CA THR A 12 -3.09 34.29 20.99
C THR A 12 -4.18 34.42 19.93
N VAL A 13 -4.65 35.60 19.63
CA VAL A 13 -5.61 35.85 18.54
C VAL A 13 -4.98 35.61 17.16
N LEU A 14 -3.71 36.04 16.96
CA LEU A 14 -3.01 35.78 15.70
C LEU A 14 -2.77 34.28 15.44
N LEU A 15 -2.49 33.47 16.48
CA LEU A 15 -2.34 32.03 16.32
C LEU A 15 -3.64 31.31 15.95
N GLN A 16 -4.80 31.86 16.28
CA GLN A 16 -6.10 31.26 15.99
C GLN A 16 -6.59 31.56 14.57
N THR A 17 -6.03 32.55 13.90
CA THR A 17 -6.39 32.94 12.53
C THR A 17 -5.50 32.31 11.45
N ALA A 18 -4.51 31.50 11.84
CA ALA A 18 -3.69 30.78 10.86
C ALA A 18 -4.58 29.87 10.00
N PRO A 19 -4.62 30.04 8.67
CA PRO A 19 -5.41 29.17 7.80
C PRO A 19 -4.91 27.73 7.99
N LYS A 20 -5.79 26.85 8.40
CA LYS A 20 -5.49 25.42 8.34
C LYS A 20 -5.34 25.05 6.86
N ILE A 21 -4.12 24.98 6.39
CA ILE A 21 -3.82 24.41 5.08
C ILE A 21 -4.14 22.93 5.18
N GLN A 22 -5.38 22.60 4.93
CA GLN A 22 -5.82 21.22 4.75
C GLN A 22 -5.42 20.85 3.34
N ALA A 23 -4.26 20.22 3.19
CA ALA A 23 -3.89 19.62 1.93
C ALA A 23 -4.95 18.56 1.60
N GLU A 24 -5.80 18.82 0.62
CA GLU A 24 -6.74 17.86 0.09
C GLU A 24 -5.92 16.70 -0.48
N SER A 25 -5.80 15.63 0.27
CA SER A 25 -5.07 14.43 -0.16
C SER A 25 -5.83 13.82 -1.34
N LYS A 26 -5.36 14.09 -2.55
CA LYS A 26 -5.89 13.45 -3.76
C LYS A 26 -5.75 11.94 -3.59
N LYS A 27 -6.87 11.24 -3.56
CA LYS A 27 -6.89 9.77 -3.48
C LYS A 27 -6.22 9.20 -4.72
N LEU A 28 -5.19 8.40 -4.53
CA LEU A 28 -4.50 7.71 -5.60
C LEU A 28 -5.19 6.38 -5.92
N ASN A 29 -5.27 6.04 -7.19
CA ASN A 29 -5.71 4.71 -7.59
C ASN A 29 -4.62 3.69 -7.25
N VAL A 30 -5.05 2.49 -6.84
CA VAL A 30 -4.16 1.38 -6.50
C VAL A 30 -4.45 0.23 -7.44
N VAL A 31 -3.42 -0.25 -8.12
CA VAL A 31 -3.47 -1.44 -8.97
C VAL A 31 -2.48 -2.44 -8.42
N LEU A 32 -2.98 -3.59 -7.98
CA LEU A 32 -2.16 -4.72 -7.54
C LEU A 32 -2.13 -5.77 -8.63
N ILE A 33 -0.95 -6.11 -9.10
CA ILE A 33 -0.73 -7.16 -10.09
C ILE A 33 0.08 -8.26 -9.41
N MET A 34 -0.47 -9.47 -9.37
CA MET A 34 0.21 -10.66 -8.87
C MET A 34 0.38 -11.64 -10.02
N ALA A 35 1.63 -11.95 -10.34
CA ALA A 35 1.95 -13.03 -11.26
C ALA A 35 1.82 -14.38 -10.53
N ASP A 36 1.35 -15.41 -11.22
CA ASP A 36 1.23 -16.78 -10.73
C ASP A 36 2.27 -17.67 -11.43
N ASP A 37 2.93 -18.51 -10.66
CA ASP A 37 3.99 -19.42 -11.13
C ASP A 37 5.13 -18.73 -11.90
N VAL A 38 5.49 -17.50 -11.50
CA VAL A 38 6.54 -16.72 -12.12
C VAL A 38 7.59 -16.34 -11.07
N GLY A 39 8.82 -16.77 -11.29
CA GLY A 39 9.95 -16.40 -10.47
C GLY A 39 10.50 -15.01 -10.82
N TYR A 40 11.21 -14.39 -9.90
CA TYR A 40 11.83 -13.08 -10.12
C TYR A 40 12.84 -13.09 -11.28
N GLU A 41 13.46 -14.24 -11.55
CA GLU A 41 14.39 -14.46 -12.65
C GLU A 41 13.76 -14.32 -14.04
N CYS A 42 12.43 -14.26 -14.13
CA CYS A 42 11.71 -14.01 -15.38
C CYS A 42 11.61 -12.52 -15.73
N PHE A 43 12.06 -11.63 -14.84
CA PHE A 43 11.97 -10.19 -15.07
C PHE A 43 13.35 -9.59 -15.39
N SER A 44 13.45 -8.82 -16.48
CA SER A 44 14.71 -8.20 -16.87
C SER A 44 15.21 -7.18 -15.85
N ALA A 45 14.34 -6.52 -15.11
CA ALA A 45 14.71 -5.66 -13.98
C ALA A 45 15.47 -6.39 -12.87
N TYR A 46 15.34 -7.71 -12.77
CA TYR A 46 16.08 -8.58 -11.85
C TYR A 46 17.20 -9.38 -12.53
N GLY A 47 17.54 -9.04 -13.78
CA GLY A 47 18.66 -9.61 -14.48
C GLY A 47 18.34 -10.80 -15.39
N SER A 48 17.08 -11.03 -15.74
CA SER A 48 16.72 -12.04 -16.73
C SER A 48 17.46 -11.82 -18.04
N LYS A 49 18.01 -12.91 -18.58
CA LYS A 49 18.65 -12.94 -19.91
C LYS A 49 17.78 -13.57 -20.99
N GLU A 50 16.76 -14.32 -20.57
CA GLU A 50 15.87 -15.08 -21.46
C GLU A 50 14.57 -14.31 -21.74
N PHE A 51 14.08 -13.52 -20.80
CA PHE A 51 12.85 -12.78 -20.91
C PHE A 51 13.11 -11.28 -20.92
N SER A 52 12.41 -10.57 -21.80
CA SER A 52 12.44 -9.11 -21.86
C SER A 52 11.15 -8.53 -21.33
N THR A 53 11.23 -7.70 -20.30
CA THR A 53 10.07 -7.07 -19.64
C THR A 53 10.18 -5.54 -19.60
N PRO A 54 10.32 -4.85 -20.76
CA PRO A 54 10.70 -3.43 -20.81
C PRO A 54 9.71 -2.50 -20.13
N ARG A 55 8.43 -2.86 -20.07
CA ARG A 55 7.40 -2.05 -19.38
C ARG A 55 7.54 -2.15 -17.87
N LEU A 56 7.85 -3.34 -17.35
CA LEU A 56 8.11 -3.55 -15.91
C LEU A 56 9.46 -2.93 -15.51
N ASP A 57 10.46 -2.99 -16.38
CA ASP A 57 11.75 -2.33 -16.16
C ASP A 57 11.59 -0.81 -16.06
N ALA A 58 10.77 -0.22 -16.94
CA ALA A 58 10.46 1.20 -16.88
C ALA A 58 9.68 1.58 -15.61
N LEU A 59 8.82 0.70 -15.13
CA LEU A 59 8.11 0.88 -13.86
C LEU A 59 9.09 0.81 -12.69
N ALA A 60 9.95 -0.19 -12.66
CA ALA A 60 10.98 -0.38 -11.63
C ALA A 60 11.95 0.82 -11.57
N ALA A 61 12.36 1.36 -12.72
CA ALA A 61 13.24 2.51 -12.80
C ALA A 61 12.61 3.82 -12.29
N LYS A 62 11.28 3.94 -12.33
CA LYS A 62 10.54 5.12 -11.86
C LYS A 62 9.98 4.97 -10.44
N GLY A 63 9.96 3.74 -9.93
CA GLY A 63 9.38 3.40 -8.65
C GLY A 63 10.40 2.82 -7.68
N MET A 64 9.97 1.84 -6.91
CA MET A 64 10.80 1.12 -5.95
C MET A 64 10.84 -0.36 -6.33
N ARG A 65 12.04 -0.93 -6.36
CA ARG A 65 12.28 -2.35 -6.53
C ARG A 65 12.72 -2.94 -5.19
N PHE A 66 12.18 -4.10 -4.85
CA PHE A 66 12.55 -4.83 -3.64
C PHE A 66 13.40 -6.03 -4.02
N ASP A 67 14.67 -6.04 -3.61
CA ASP A 67 15.59 -7.14 -3.90
C ASP A 67 15.44 -8.31 -2.90
N HIS A 68 14.84 -8.06 -1.74
CA HIS A 68 14.61 -9.03 -0.68
C HIS A 68 13.14 -9.03 -0.25
N CYS A 69 12.25 -9.42 -1.16
CA CYS A 69 10.84 -9.59 -0.87
C CYS A 69 10.47 -11.05 -1.13
N HIS A 70 10.09 -11.76 -0.09
CA HIS A 70 9.83 -13.19 -0.14
C HIS A 70 8.33 -13.47 0.00
N SER A 71 7.85 -14.41 -0.81
CA SER A 71 6.52 -15.01 -0.68
C SER A 71 6.62 -16.37 0.00
N THR A 72 5.49 -16.96 0.34
CA THR A 72 5.44 -18.37 0.72
C THR A 72 5.63 -19.26 -0.52
N PRO A 73 6.01 -20.53 -0.37
CA PRO A 73 6.31 -21.41 -1.51
C PRO A 73 5.13 -21.70 -2.45
N LEU A 74 3.90 -21.51 -1.98
CA LEU A 74 2.68 -21.81 -2.73
C LEU A 74 1.82 -20.56 -2.95
N CYS A 75 1.00 -20.61 -4.03
CA CYS A 75 0.15 -19.49 -4.44
C CYS A 75 -0.94 -19.16 -3.40
N THR A 76 -1.67 -20.16 -2.88
CA THR A 76 -2.77 -19.92 -1.92
C THR A 76 -2.31 -19.20 -0.66
N PRO A 77 -1.31 -19.68 0.09
CA PRO A 77 -0.85 -18.99 1.30
C PRO A 77 -0.27 -17.62 0.98
N SER A 78 0.44 -17.44 -0.14
CA SER A 78 0.93 -16.13 -0.57
C SER A 78 -0.22 -15.15 -0.83
N ARG A 79 -1.27 -15.60 -1.50
CA ARG A 79 -2.46 -14.79 -1.78
C ARG A 79 -3.22 -14.43 -0.51
N VAL A 80 -3.42 -15.40 0.39
CA VAL A 80 -4.07 -15.16 1.69
C VAL A 80 -3.29 -14.12 2.50
N ASN A 81 -1.96 -14.29 2.59
CA ASN A 81 -1.09 -13.35 3.28
C ASN A 81 -1.20 -11.94 2.69
N LEU A 82 -1.07 -11.81 1.36
CA LEU A 82 -1.12 -10.54 0.65
C LEU A 82 -2.49 -9.86 0.82
N MET A 83 -3.57 -10.62 0.64
CA MET A 83 -4.94 -10.07 0.71
C MET A 83 -5.33 -9.61 2.11
N THR A 84 -4.86 -10.31 3.15
CA THR A 84 -5.25 -10.05 4.54
C THR A 84 -4.23 -9.24 5.34
N GLY A 85 -2.97 -9.16 4.87
CA GLY A 85 -1.86 -8.58 5.61
C GLY A 85 -1.48 -9.37 6.88
N LYS A 86 -1.94 -10.62 7.00
CA LYS A 86 -1.68 -11.48 8.17
C LYS A 86 -0.76 -12.64 7.80
N SER A 87 0.07 -13.06 8.74
CA SER A 87 0.83 -14.30 8.60
C SER A 87 -0.11 -15.52 8.51
N ASN A 88 0.23 -16.45 7.63
CA ASN A 88 -0.54 -17.69 7.42
C ASN A 88 -0.64 -18.57 8.66
N VAL A 89 0.24 -18.40 9.65
CA VAL A 89 0.13 -19.06 10.96
C VAL A 89 -1.22 -18.78 11.62
N PHE A 90 -1.83 -17.64 11.33
CA PHE A 90 -3.07 -17.21 11.97
C PHE A 90 -4.32 -17.47 11.12
N ASN A 91 -4.19 -17.62 9.81
CA ASN A 91 -5.37 -17.60 8.94
C ASN A 91 -5.29 -18.54 7.72
N TYR A 92 -4.26 -19.35 7.57
CA TYR A 92 -4.23 -20.36 6.52
C TYR A 92 -5.09 -21.57 6.91
N VAL A 93 -6.02 -21.96 6.04
CA VAL A 93 -6.93 -23.08 6.28
C VAL A 93 -6.51 -24.27 5.44
N ASP A 94 -6.54 -24.12 4.11
CA ASP A 94 -6.21 -25.21 3.18
C ASP A 94 -5.86 -24.64 1.80
N PHE A 95 -5.27 -25.49 0.94
CA PHE A 95 -4.91 -25.10 -0.42
C PHE A 95 -6.17 -24.82 -1.26
N GLY A 96 -6.12 -23.71 -2.01
CA GLY A 96 -7.24 -23.27 -2.84
C GLY A 96 -8.37 -22.58 -2.07
N ILE A 97 -8.27 -22.46 -0.73
CA ILE A 97 -9.34 -21.88 0.09
C ILE A 97 -8.92 -20.55 0.66
N PHE A 98 -9.74 -19.53 0.44
CA PHE A 98 -9.65 -18.27 1.17
C PHE A 98 -10.49 -18.37 2.46
N PRO A 99 -9.94 -18.00 3.63
CA PRO A 99 -10.63 -18.12 4.92
C PRO A 99 -11.93 -17.31 4.94
N LYS A 100 -13.03 -17.97 5.30
CA LYS A 100 -14.34 -17.32 5.36
C LYS A 100 -14.37 -16.24 6.44
N GLY A 101 -14.84 -15.06 6.06
CA GLY A 101 -14.98 -13.93 6.99
C GLY A 101 -13.70 -13.13 7.24
N GLU A 102 -12.56 -13.54 6.67
CA GLU A 102 -11.33 -12.74 6.77
C GLU A 102 -11.45 -11.45 5.97
N PRO A 103 -11.24 -10.29 6.61
CA PRO A 103 -11.21 -9.02 5.90
C PRO A 103 -9.96 -8.90 5.02
N THR A 104 -10.13 -8.28 3.87
CA THR A 104 -9.05 -8.03 2.93
C THR A 104 -8.70 -6.54 2.86
N PHE A 105 -7.56 -6.22 2.26
CA PHE A 105 -7.22 -4.82 1.99
C PHE A 105 -8.30 -4.13 1.12
N ALA A 106 -9.00 -4.87 0.25
CA ALA A 106 -10.12 -4.33 -0.54
C ALA A 106 -11.28 -3.87 0.35
N ASN A 107 -11.61 -4.62 1.41
CA ASN A 107 -12.59 -4.19 2.41
C ASN A 107 -12.16 -2.89 3.08
N TYR A 108 -10.88 -2.78 3.45
CA TYR A 108 -10.32 -1.57 4.03
C TYR A 108 -10.41 -0.38 3.07
N PHE A 109 -10.04 -0.54 1.80
CA PHE A 109 -10.17 0.53 0.81
C PHE A 109 -11.62 0.94 0.61
N LYS A 110 -12.55 -0.03 0.59
CA LYS A 110 -13.99 0.27 0.49
C LYS A 110 -14.48 1.17 1.62
N THR A 111 -14.05 0.94 2.87
CA THR A 111 -14.39 1.83 4.01
C THR A 111 -13.81 3.24 3.87
N ARG A 112 -12.80 3.43 3.02
CA ARG A 112 -12.19 4.72 2.69
C ARG A 112 -12.77 5.35 1.43
N GLY A 113 -13.87 4.80 0.89
CA GLY A 113 -14.60 5.32 -0.27
C GLY A 113 -13.92 5.04 -1.61
N TYR A 114 -13.15 3.96 -1.72
CA TYR A 114 -12.67 3.44 -2.99
C TYR A 114 -13.68 2.48 -3.61
N ALA A 115 -13.83 2.53 -4.92
CA ALA A 115 -14.39 1.42 -5.67
C ALA A 115 -13.34 0.30 -5.74
N THR A 116 -13.76 -0.94 -5.53
CA THR A 116 -12.87 -2.11 -5.57
C THR A 116 -13.39 -3.11 -6.60
N ALA A 117 -12.48 -3.67 -7.37
CA ALA A 117 -12.76 -4.73 -8.35
C ALA A 117 -11.62 -5.74 -8.36
N VAL A 118 -11.90 -6.95 -8.82
CA VAL A 118 -10.94 -8.04 -9.07
C VAL A 118 -11.11 -8.48 -10.51
#